data_27344c56f0f157b9a13af305be50a30f
#
_entry.id   27344c56f0f157b9a13af305be50a30f
#
_cell.length_a   1.000
_cell.length_b   1.000
_cell.length_c   1.000
_cell.angle_alpha   90.00
_cell.angle_beta   90.00
_cell.angle_gamma   90.00
#
_symmetry.space_group_name_H-M   'P 1'
#
loop_
_entity.id
_entity.type
_entity.pdbx_description
1 polymer ?
#
loop_
_entity_poly.entity_id
_entity_poly.type
_entity_poly.pdbx_seq_one_letter_code
_entity_poly.pdbx_strand_id
1 'polypeptide(L)'
;NDPRREKMFTTVKVKETVGGKPTDVDGYAGVRIGIDVPNKDNVKDRYSKPITSTTSPYMWINAAEITFLRAEGALRGWGMGGEAKALYEQAINLSFEQYGVSGADTYIADATSQPQAYTDPTDSYSAGQTSSITIAWQDGNSNDEANLERIITQKWIAMFPCTVEAWSEYRRTGYPKLLPVVVNNSGGVIDDSKEKIRRLWYPPTEYSENKANILEAINMLGGADNGATRLWWDKKPR
;
A
#
# COMPACT_ATOMS: atom_id res chain seq x y z
N ASN A 1 6.24 -0.08 -14.18
CA ASN A 1 7.64 0.11 -14.60
C ASN A 1 8.57 0.56 -13.46
N ASP A 2 8.32 0.14 -12.20
CA ASP A 2 9.20 0.45 -11.08
C ASP A 2 10.38 -0.54 -11.06
N PRO A 3 11.64 -0.09 -11.21
CA PRO A 3 12.80 -0.99 -11.24
C PRO A 3 13.02 -1.76 -9.94
N ARG A 4 12.55 -1.26 -8.79
CA ARG A 4 12.67 -1.94 -7.50
C ARG A 4 11.87 -3.24 -7.44
N ARG A 5 10.81 -3.36 -8.28
CA ARG A 5 9.95 -4.54 -8.35
C ARG A 5 10.73 -5.85 -8.57
N GLU A 6 11.76 -5.81 -9.41
CA GLU A 6 12.60 -6.98 -9.71
C GLU A 6 13.41 -7.48 -8.51
N LYS A 7 13.66 -6.60 -7.54
CA LYS A 7 14.34 -6.94 -6.28
C LYS A 7 13.37 -7.42 -5.20
N MET A 8 12.08 -7.13 -5.36
CA MET A 8 11.04 -7.44 -4.37
C MET A 8 10.29 -8.73 -4.70
N PHE A 9 10.07 -9.02 -5.99
CA PHE A 9 9.16 -10.09 -6.43
C PHE A 9 9.72 -10.93 -7.57
N THR A 10 9.35 -12.21 -7.56
CA THR A 10 9.64 -13.12 -8.67
C THR A 10 8.71 -12.86 -9.86
N THR A 11 9.18 -13.13 -11.06
CA THR A 11 8.34 -13.16 -12.25
C THR A 11 7.44 -14.40 -12.29
N VAL A 12 6.35 -14.31 -13.03
CA VAL A 12 5.45 -15.40 -13.39
C VAL A 12 5.02 -15.24 -14.85
N LYS A 13 4.44 -16.27 -15.45
CA LYS A 13 3.85 -16.15 -16.79
C LYS A 13 2.54 -15.38 -16.71
N VAL A 14 2.48 -14.27 -17.43
CA VAL A 14 1.28 -13.44 -17.60
C VAL A 14 0.89 -13.40 -19.06
N LYS A 15 -0.40 -13.22 -19.35
CA LYS A 15 -0.88 -13.10 -20.74
C LYS A 15 -0.81 -11.65 -21.20
N GLU A 16 -0.08 -11.42 -22.26
CA GLU A 16 -0.04 -10.14 -22.99
C GLU A 16 -0.46 -10.31 -24.44
N THR A 17 -1.00 -9.25 -25.02
CA THR A 17 -1.33 -9.26 -26.46
C THR A 17 -0.10 -8.85 -27.26
N VAL A 18 0.56 -9.83 -27.90
CA VAL A 18 1.72 -9.60 -28.75
C VAL A 18 1.31 -9.89 -30.21
N GLY A 19 1.42 -8.88 -31.06
CA GLY A 19 1.02 -9.03 -32.47
C GLY A 19 -0.47 -9.41 -32.64
N GLY A 20 -1.34 -8.98 -31.73
CA GLY A 20 -2.78 -9.27 -31.77
C GLY A 20 -3.17 -10.66 -31.22
N LYS A 21 -2.24 -11.41 -30.64
CA LYS A 21 -2.49 -12.74 -30.07
C LYS A 21 -2.14 -12.79 -28.58
N PRO A 22 -2.96 -13.46 -27.72
CA PRO A 22 -2.59 -13.74 -26.35
C PRO A 22 -1.30 -14.58 -26.30
N THR A 23 -0.29 -14.09 -25.62
CA THR A 23 1.03 -14.72 -25.51
C THR A 23 1.46 -14.73 -24.06
N ASP A 24 2.01 -15.85 -23.58
CA ASP A 24 2.57 -15.95 -22.23
C ASP A 24 3.97 -15.31 -22.22
N VAL A 25 4.11 -14.25 -21.44
CA VAL A 25 5.39 -13.55 -21.23
C VAL A 25 5.77 -13.57 -19.75
N ASP A 26 7.05 -13.36 -19.45
CA ASP A 26 7.48 -13.18 -18.07
C ASP A 26 7.06 -11.79 -17.59
N GLY A 27 6.28 -11.76 -16.50
CA GLY A 27 5.73 -10.54 -15.94
C GLY A 27 5.48 -10.67 -14.46
N TYR A 28 4.64 -9.81 -13.92
CA TYR A 28 4.31 -9.78 -12.50
C TYR A 28 2.80 -9.78 -12.30
N ALA A 29 2.34 -10.61 -11.37
CA ALA A 29 0.95 -10.66 -10.96
C ALA A 29 0.89 -10.69 -9.43
N GLY A 30 0.35 -9.65 -8.82
CA GLY A 30 0.10 -9.60 -7.38
C GLY A 30 -1.19 -10.32 -7.01
N VAL A 31 -1.27 -10.89 -5.81
CA VAL A 31 -2.53 -11.43 -5.28
C VAL A 31 -3.40 -10.26 -4.80
N ARG A 32 -4.59 -10.12 -5.36
CA ARG A 32 -5.56 -9.13 -4.89
C ARG A 32 -6.11 -9.52 -3.52
N ILE A 33 -6.27 -8.55 -2.63
CA ILE A 33 -6.82 -8.77 -1.29
C ILE A 33 -8.25 -9.31 -1.37
N GLY A 34 -8.54 -10.35 -0.59
CA GLY A 34 -9.89 -10.89 -0.44
C GLY A 34 -10.39 -11.67 -1.64
N ILE A 35 -9.52 -12.20 -2.49
CA ILE A 35 -9.94 -13.19 -3.48
C ILE A 35 -10.25 -14.51 -2.78
N ASP A 36 -11.25 -15.22 -3.26
CA ASP A 36 -11.51 -16.59 -2.84
C ASP A 36 -10.62 -17.54 -3.63
N VAL A 37 -9.70 -18.18 -2.93
CA VAL A 37 -8.76 -19.15 -3.52
C VAL A 37 -9.20 -20.55 -3.13
N PRO A 38 -9.98 -21.24 -4.00
CA PRO A 38 -10.59 -22.52 -3.66
C PRO A 38 -9.55 -23.63 -3.48
N ASN A 39 -8.38 -23.51 -4.13
CA ASN A 39 -7.30 -24.49 -4.04
C ASN A 39 -5.94 -23.83 -4.26
N LYS A 40 -5.03 -24.01 -3.30
CA LYS A 40 -3.66 -23.48 -3.39
C LYS A 40 -2.89 -23.98 -4.62
N ASP A 41 -3.15 -25.19 -5.08
CA ASP A 41 -2.44 -25.78 -6.21
C ASP A 41 -2.81 -25.12 -7.55
N ASN A 42 -4.00 -24.52 -7.64
CA ASN A 42 -4.45 -23.79 -8.81
C ASN A 42 -3.83 -22.39 -8.93
N VAL A 43 -3.26 -21.86 -7.86
CA VAL A 43 -2.82 -20.46 -7.80
C VAL A 43 -1.34 -20.28 -7.44
N LYS A 44 -0.70 -21.30 -6.83
CA LYS A 44 0.67 -21.17 -6.27
C LYS A 44 1.73 -20.64 -7.25
N ASP A 45 1.58 -20.94 -8.53
CA ASP A 45 2.53 -20.57 -9.58
C ASP A 45 2.00 -19.50 -10.54
N ARG A 46 0.84 -18.91 -10.25
CA ARG A 46 0.21 -17.85 -11.06
C ARG A 46 0.52 -16.45 -10.53
N TYR A 47 0.97 -16.34 -9.29
CA TYR A 47 1.24 -15.06 -8.65
C TYR A 47 2.70 -14.93 -8.27
N SER A 48 3.20 -13.69 -8.40
CA SER A 48 4.54 -13.31 -7.97
C SER A 48 4.72 -13.54 -6.48
N LYS A 49 5.89 -14.07 -6.11
CA LYS A 49 6.25 -14.33 -4.71
C LYS A 49 7.24 -13.28 -4.22
N PRO A 50 7.19 -12.86 -2.95
CA PRO A 50 8.23 -12.04 -2.36
C PRO A 50 9.60 -12.71 -2.44
N ILE A 51 10.63 -11.95 -2.77
CA ILE A 51 12.04 -12.41 -2.73
C ILE A 51 12.52 -12.22 -1.29
N THR A 52 12.12 -13.13 -0.42
CA THR A 52 12.52 -13.18 0.99
C THR A 52 12.85 -14.62 1.39
N SER A 53 13.71 -14.76 2.39
CA SER A 53 14.10 -16.06 2.95
C SER A 53 14.12 -15.99 4.48
N THR A 54 14.27 -17.13 5.14
CA THR A 54 14.40 -17.20 6.61
C THR A 54 15.66 -16.50 7.14
N THR A 55 16.61 -16.19 6.27
CA THR A 55 17.86 -15.48 6.60
C THR A 55 17.88 -14.04 6.09
N SER A 56 16.80 -13.57 5.47
CA SER A 56 16.71 -12.17 5.03
C SER A 56 16.79 -11.23 6.25
N PRO A 57 17.56 -10.14 6.16
CA PRO A 57 17.60 -9.15 7.23
C PRO A 57 16.21 -8.57 7.49
N TYR A 58 15.86 -8.42 8.76
CA TYR A 58 14.63 -7.71 9.14
C TYR A 58 14.90 -6.20 9.17
N MET A 59 14.14 -5.46 8.38
CA MET A 59 14.23 -4.00 8.32
C MET A 59 13.32 -3.39 9.39
N TRP A 60 13.90 -2.70 10.36
CA TRP A 60 13.16 -1.98 11.40
C TRP A 60 12.76 -0.58 10.96
N ILE A 61 13.67 0.15 10.36
CA ILE A 61 13.54 1.53 9.88
C ILE A 61 14.47 1.69 8.68
N ASN A 62 14.08 2.47 7.69
CA ASN A 62 14.95 2.83 6.58
C ASN A 62 15.00 4.36 6.36
N ALA A 63 16.08 4.83 5.73
CA ALA A 63 16.30 6.26 5.49
C ALA A 63 15.25 6.85 4.54
N ALA A 64 14.77 6.08 3.57
CA ALA A 64 13.73 6.51 2.63
C ALA A 64 12.42 6.79 3.37
N GLU A 65 12.00 5.90 4.28
CA GLU A 65 10.80 6.07 5.10
C GLU A 65 10.81 7.39 5.88
N ILE A 66 11.90 7.64 6.61
CA ILE A 66 12.06 8.88 7.40
C ILE A 66 12.04 10.11 6.50
N THR A 67 12.65 10.02 5.32
CA THR A 67 12.68 11.14 4.38
C THR A 67 11.31 11.40 3.75
N PHE A 68 10.50 10.36 3.48
CA PHE A 68 9.10 10.53 3.08
C PHE A 68 8.25 11.16 4.18
N LEU A 69 8.45 10.82 5.47
CA LEU A 69 7.77 11.49 6.58
C LEU A 69 8.14 12.98 6.66
N ARG A 70 9.40 13.32 6.40
CA ARG A 70 9.84 14.72 6.30
C ARG A 70 9.19 15.42 5.10
N ALA A 71 9.09 14.75 3.94
CA ALA A 71 8.40 15.29 2.76
C ALA A 71 6.93 15.60 3.06
N GLU A 72 6.23 14.71 3.75
CA GLU A 72 4.84 14.95 4.19
C GLU A 72 4.78 16.13 5.18
N GLY A 73 5.66 16.20 6.16
CA GLY A 73 5.71 17.29 7.12
C GLY A 73 5.94 18.64 6.44
N ALA A 74 6.86 18.71 5.46
CA ALA A 74 7.11 19.91 4.66
C ALA A 74 5.89 20.29 3.80
N LEU A 75 5.20 19.30 3.19
CA LEU A 75 3.96 19.52 2.45
C LEU A 75 2.86 20.12 3.34
N ARG A 76 2.87 19.81 4.63
CA ARG A 76 1.94 20.38 5.64
C ARG A 76 2.42 21.71 6.22
N GLY A 77 3.51 22.30 5.70
CA GLY A 77 4.07 23.57 6.15
C GLY A 77 4.92 23.48 7.42
N TRP A 78 5.37 22.29 7.80
CA TRP A 78 6.25 22.13 8.97
C TRP A 78 7.72 22.29 8.58
N GLY A 79 8.56 22.78 9.52
CA GLY A 79 9.98 22.96 9.31
C GLY A 79 10.75 21.63 9.29
N MET A 80 10.81 20.96 8.15
CA MET A 80 11.42 19.63 7.99
C MET A 80 12.83 19.64 7.42
N GLY A 81 13.46 20.82 7.30
CA GLY A 81 14.83 20.96 6.80
C GLY A 81 14.97 20.74 5.29
N GLY A 82 13.93 21.03 4.52
CA GLY A 82 13.88 20.98 3.07
C GLY A 82 12.47 21.16 2.53
N GLU A 83 12.37 21.50 1.25
CA GLU A 83 11.12 21.60 0.53
C GLU A 83 10.52 20.21 0.28
N ALA A 84 9.17 20.11 0.27
CA ALA A 84 8.46 18.86 0.13
C ALA A 84 8.88 18.06 -1.12
N LYS A 85 8.99 18.73 -2.27
CA LYS A 85 9.45 18.14 -3.53
C LYS A 85 10.86 17.56 -3.41
N ALA A 86 11.80 18.35 -2.92
CA ALA A 86 13.20 17.91 -2.79
C ALA A 86 13.34 16.70 -1.85
N LEU A 87 12.60 16.69 -0.74
CA LEU A 87 12.58 15.57 0.19
C LEU A 87 11.91 14.32 -0.41
N TYR A 88 10.84 14.49 -1.19
CA TYR A 88 10.19 13.39 -1.91
C TYR A 88 11.15 12.73 -2.91
N GLU A 89 11.82 13.54 -3.74
CA GLU A 89 12.81 13.07 -4.73
C GLU A 89 14.01 12.40 -4.04
N GLN A 90 14.52 12.98 -2.95
CA GLN A 90 15.56 12.39 -2.12
C GLN A 90 15.15 11.02 -1.55
N ALA A 91 13.92 10.89 -1.07
CA ALA A 91 13.42 9.64 -0.51
C ALA A 91 13.32 8.52 -1.56
N ILE A 92 12.94 8.84 -2.81
CA ILE A 92 12.97 7.88 -3.91
C ILE A 92 14.40 7.43 -4.19
N ASN A 93 15.37 8.37 -4.27
CA ASN A 93 16.78 8.06 -4.47
C ASN A 93 17.31 7.10 -3.38
N LEU A 94 17.04 7.39 -2.12
CA LEU A 94 17.42 6.51 -0.99
C LEU A 94 16.78 5.11 -1.10
N SER A 95 15.53 5.03 -1.57
CA SER A 95 14.88 3.75 -1.80
C SER A 95 15.51 2.96 -2.95
N PHE A 96 15.88 3.63 -4.04
CA PHE A 96 16.60 3.00 -5.15
C PHE A 96 17.98 2.49 -4.71
N GLU A 97 18.72 3.29 -3.94
CA GLU A 97 19.99 2.89 -3.34
C GLU A 97 19.84 1.67 -2.44
N GLN A 98 18.84 1.65 -1.56
CA GLN A 98 18.54 0.51 -0.67
C GLN A 98 18.33 -0.80 -1.45
N TYR A 99 17.64 -0.75 -2.60
CA TYR A 99 17.40 -1.92 -3.44
C TYR A 99 18.53 -2.19 -4.45
N GLY A 100 19.56 -1.35 -4.50
CA GLY A 100 20.68 -1.50 -5.44
C GLY A 100 20.24 -1.42 -6.91
N VAL A 101 19.28 -0.53 -7.21
CA VAL A 101 18.79 -0.29 -8.57
C VAL A 101 19.16 1.12 -9.04
N SER A 102 19.38 1.27 -10.34
CA SER A 102 19.71 2.56 -10.98
C SER A 102 18.48 3.17 -11.67
N GLY A 103 18.63 4.41 -12.16
CA GLY A 103 17.59 5.07 -12.96
C GLY A 103 16.58 5.86 -12.13
N ALA A 104 16.90 6.23 -10.89
CA ALA A 104 16.03 7.01 -10.02
C ALA A 104 15.64 8.35 -10.66
N ASP A 105 16.56 9.08 -11.28
CA ASP A 105 16.27 10.37 -11.91
C ASP A 105 15.23 10.25 -13.04
N THR A 106 15.36 9.23 -13.88
CA THR A 106 14.38 8.96 -14.94
C THR A 106 13.02 8.57 -14.36
N TYR A 107 13.02 7.79 -13.29
CA TYR A 107 11.79 7.39 -12.59
C TYR A 107 11.10 8.59 -11.94
N ILE A 108 11.83 9.45 -11.24
CA ILE A 108 11.32 10.67 -10.59
C ILE A 108 10.72 11.64 -11.62
N ALA A 109 11.31 11.75 -12.80
CA ALA A 109 10.83 12.62 -13.87
C ALA A 109 9.63 12.09 -14.65
N ASP A 110 9.18 10.86 -14.37
CA ASP A 110 8.07 10.25 -15.12
C ASP A 110 6.72 10.90 -14.76
N ALA A 111 6.27 11.76 -15.65
CA ALA A 111 5.00 12.48 -15.59
C ALA A 111 3.85 11.78 -16.36
N THR A 112 4.06 10.56 -16.83
CA THR A 112 3.12 9.85 -17.72
C THR A 112 2.64 8.52 -17.16
N SER A 113 3.52 7.74 -16.55
CA SER A 113 3.15 6.43 -16.01
C SER A 113 2.23 6.58 -14.78
N GLN A 114 1.17 5.79 -14.79
CA GLN A 114 0.16 5.75 -13.73
C GLN A 114 -0.02 4.31 -13.22
N PRO A 115 -0.60 4.10 -12.04
CA PRO A 115 -1.02 2.78 -11.60
C PRO A 115 -1.89 2.10 -12.65
N GLN A 116 -1.56 0.88 -13.02
CA GLN A 116 -2.28 0.13 -14.04
C GLN A 116 -3.56 -0.50 -13.48
N ALA A 117 -4.52 -0.80 -14.35
CA ALA A 117 -5.61 -1.71 -14.04
C ALA A 117 -5.03 -3.08 -13.64
N TYR A 118 -5.67 -3.73 -12.69
CA TYR A 118 -5.25 -5.05 -12.23
C TYR A 118 -5.83 -6.14 -13.14
N THR A 119 -4.96 -6.93 -13.73
CA THR A 119 -5.34 -8.14 -14.48
C THR A 119 -5.07 -9.36 -13.63
N ASP A 120 -6.12 -10.09 -13.28
CA ASP A 120 -6.00 -11.30 -12.49
C ASP A 120 -5.59 -12.49 -13.39
N PRO A 121 -4.57 -13.29 -13.01
CA PRO A 121 -4.17 -14.46 -13.79
C PRO A 121 -5.25 -15.54 -13.95
N THR A 122 -6.32 -15.48 -13.17
CA THR A 122 -7.47 -16.40 -13.26
C THR A 122 -8.66 -15.78 -13.98
N ASP A 123 -8.53 -14.54 -14.46
CA ASP A 123 -9.57 -13.71 -15.09
C ASP A 123 -10.82 -13.42 -14.23
N SER A 124 -10.85 -13.92 -12.97
CA SER A 124 -12.04 -13.84 -12.12
C SER A 124 -12.12 -12.55 -11.30
N TYR A 125 -10.97 -11.93 -11.04
CA TYR A 125 -10.85 -10.85 -10.05
C TYR A 125 -10.17 -9.58 -10.58
N SER A 126 -10.11 -9.42 -11.89
CA SER A 126 -9.58 -8.22 -12.53
C SER A 126 -10.33 -6.96 -12.08
N ALA A 127 -9.65 -5.82 -12.06
CA ALA A 127 -10.22 -4.56 -11.61
C ALA A 127 -9.61 -3.37 -12.35
N GLY A 128 -10.41 -2.30 -12.44
CA GLY A 128 -9.96 -1.05 -13.03
C GLY A 128 -8.88 -0.35 -12.21
N GLN A 129 -8.29 0.66 -12.80
CA GLN A 129 -7.33 1.56 -12.17
C GLN A 129 -7.95 2.27 -10.96
N THR A 130 -7.23 2.36 -9.86
CA THR A 130 -7.69 3.00 -8.61
C THR A 130 -7.18 4.43 -8.43
N SER A 131 -6.13 4.80 -9.13
CA SER A 131 -5.47 6.10 -9.04
C SER A 131 -4.94 6.56 -10.38
N SER A 132 -4.88 7.88 -10.57
CA SER A 132 -4.32 8.53 -11.76
C SER A 132 -3.05 9.34 -11.47
N ILE A 133 -2.44 9.17 -10.27
CA ILE A 133 -1.19 9.86 -9.96
C ILE A 133 -0.05 9.36 -10.86
N THR A 134 0.83 10.29 -11.21
CA THR A 134 2.12 9.99 -11.83
C THR A 134 3.22 9.98 -10.78
N ILE A 135 4.44 9.60 -11.16
CA ILE A 135 5.59 9.64 -10.22
C ILE A 135 6.05 11.08 -10.04
N ALA A 136 6.18 11.84 -11.13
CA ALA A 136 6.67 13.20 -11.08
C ALA A 136 5.81 14.10 -10.18
N TRP A 137 6.50 14.90 -9.36
CA TRP A 137 5.87 15.91 -8.51
C TRP A 137 5.09 16.92 -9.34
N GLN A 138 3.97 17.42 -8.79
CA GLN A 138 3.18 18.49 -9.40
C GLN A 138 3.24 19.75 -8.53
N ASP A 139 3.74 20.83 -9.12
CA ASP A 139 3.85 22.10 -8.42
C ASP A 139 2.47 22.78 -8.26
N GLY A 140 2.36 23.63 -7.23
CA GLY A 140 1.14 24.38 -6.88
C GLY A 140 0.29 23.72 -5.79
N ASN A 141 -0.21 24.53 -4.85
CA ASN A 141 -0.94 24.08 -3.66
C ASN A 141 -2.25 23.33 -3.99
N SER A 142 -2.83 23.54 -5.17
CA SER A 142 -3.98 22.75 -5.63
C SER A 142 -3.67 21.27 -5.81
N ASN A 143 -2.39 20.90 -5.85
CA ASN A 143 -1.92 19.53 -6.03
C ASN A 143 -1.48 18.86 -4.71
N ASP A 144 -1.63 19.52 -3.57
CA ASP A 144 -1.11 19.02 -2.28
C ASP A 144 -1.67 17.64 -1.91
N GLU A 145 -2.96 17.40 -2.12
CA GLU A 145 -3.56 16.08 -1.86
C GLU A 145 -3.03 15.01 -2.82
N ALA A 146 -2.84 15.34 -4.10
CA ALA A 146 -2.23 14.42 -5.07
C ALA A 146 -0.75 14.17 -4.77
N ASN A 147 -0.03 15.17 -4.28
CA ASN A 147 1.35 15.03 -3.84
C ASN A 147 1.45 14.22 -2.54
N LEU A 148 0.49 14.35 -1.62
CA LEU A 148 0.40 13.47 -0.46
C LEU A 148 0.20 12.00 -0.89
N GLU A 149 -0.68 11.75 -1.86
CA GLU A 149 -0.86 10.42 -2.43
C GLU A 149 0.45 9.87 -3.03
N ARG A 150 1.23 10.70 -3.75
CA ARG A 150 2.55 10.33 -4.28
C ARG A 150 3.53 9.95 -3.18
N ILE A 151 3.67 10.81 -2.17
CA ILE A 151 4.56 10.59 -1.02
C ILE A 151 4.24 9.24 -0.37
N ILE A 152 2.98 9.02 -0.01
CA ILE A 152 2.57 7.82 0.71
C ILE A 152 2.67 6.57 -0.16
N THR A 153 2.35 6.66 -1.46
CA THR A 153 2.51 5.53 -2.38
C THR A 153 3.98 5.12 -2.53
N GLN A 154 4.88 6.08 -2.68
CA GLN A 154 6.31 5.80 -2.76
C GLN A 154 6.88 5.30 -1.41
N LYS A 155 6.41 5.84 -0.28
CA LYS A 155 6.73 5.32 1.05
C LYS A 155 6.28 3.87 1.21
N TRP A 156 5.05 3.54 0.78
CA TRP A 156 4.52 2.16 0.78
C TRP A 156 5.46 1.19 0.07
N ILE A 157 5.94 1.57 -1.12
CA ILE A 157 6.89 0.75 -1.90
C ILE A 157 8.23 0.62 -1.15
N ALA A 158 8.77 1.72 -0.64
CA ALA A 158 10.05 1.75 0.06
C ALA A 158 10.07 0.93 1.35
N MET A 159 8.91 0.79 2.02
CA MET A 159 8.77 0.04 3.27
C MET A 159 8.63 -1.47 3.08
N PHE A 160 8.55 -1.99 1.85
CA PHE A 160 8.48 -3.44 1.66
C PHE A 160 9.73 -4.14 2.26
N PRO A 161 9.59 -5.22 3.05
CA PRO A 161 8.37 -5.95 3.40
C PRO A 161 7.73 -5.58 4.76
N CYS A 162 7.93 -4.37 5.28
CA CYS A 162 7.39 -3.93 6.57
C CYS A 162 5.87 -3.62 6.47
N THR A 163 5.05 -4.65 6.54
CA THR A 163 3.61 -4.58 6.29
C THR A 163 2.82 -3.83 7.37
N VAL A 164 3.28 -3.85 8.62
CA VAL A 164 2.59 -3.20 9.75
C VAL A 164 2.63 -1.68 9.61
N GLU A 165 3.79 -1.13 9.28
CA GLU A 165 3.94 0.31 9.03
C GLU A 165 3.17 0.73 7.78
N ALA A 166 3.25 -0.05 6.69
CA ALA A 166 2.48 0.19 5.49
C ALA A 166 0.97 0.24 5.76
N TRP A 167 0.43 -0.69 6.56
CA TRP A 167 -0.97 -0.68 6.97
C TRP A 167 -1.32 0.50 7.87
N SER A 168 -0.44 0.90 8.76
CA SER A 168 -0.62 2.08 9.63
C SER A 168 -0.72 3.36 8.80
N GLU A 169 0.14 3.53 7.80
CA GLU A 169 0.08 4.66 6.86
C GLU A 169 -1.21 4.66 6.04
N TYR A 170 -1.61 3.50 5.53
CA TYR A 170 -2.86 3.36 4.81
C TYR A 170 -4.07 3.78 5.67
N ARG A 171 -4.15 3.34 6.93
CA ARG A 171 -5.23 3.73 7.84
C ARG A 171 -5.21 5.23 8.13
N ARG A 172 -4.02 5.80 8.30
CA ARG A 172 -3.85 7.23 8.63
C ARG A 172 -4.22 8.14 7.45
N THR A 173 -3.80 7.79 6.24
CA THR A 173 -3.86 8.68 5.06
C THR A 173 -4.89 8.27 4.02
N GLY A 174 -5.23 7.00 3.93
CA GLY A 174 -6.04 6.45 2.85
C GLY A 174 -5.25 6.06 1.61
N TYR A 175 -3.95 6.24 1.65
CA TYR A 175 -3.07 5.93 0.54
C TYR A 175 -2.12 4.77 0.83
N PRO A 176 -1.69 4.06 -0.21
CA PRO A 176 -2.12 4.15 -1.61
C PRO A 176 -3.60 3.78 -1.78
N LYS A 177 -4.22 4.18 -2.90
CA LYS A 177 -5.59 3.77 -3.23
C LYS A 177 -5.62 2.30 -3.60
N LEU A 178 -5.82 1.45 -2.61
CA LEU A 178 -5.89 -0.01 -2.77
C LEU A 178 -7.21 -0.45 -3.41
N LEU A 179 -7.16 -1.54 -4.14
CA LEU A 179 -8.36 -2.21 -4.64
C LEU A 179 -9.27 -2.63 -3.47
N PRO A 180 -10.59 -2.57 -3.64
CA PRO A 180 -11.53 -3.10 -2.64
C PRO A 180 -11.38 -4.62 -2.48
N VAL A 181 -11.67 -5.13 -1.29
CA VAL A 181 -11.73 -6.56 -1.01
C VAL A 181 -12.83 -7.21 -1.87
N VAL A 182 -12.54 -8.35 -2.50
CA VAL A 182 -13.51 -9.01 -3.38
C VAL A 182 -14.57 -9.75 -2.57
N VAL A 183 -14.13 -10.62 -1.66
CA VAL A 183 -15.01 -11.37 -0.77
C VAL A 183 -14.92 -10.77 0.63
N ASN A 184 -15.95 -10.04 1.02
CA ASN A 184 -16.03 -9.41 2.33
C ASN A 184 -16.82 -10.27 3.30
N ASN A 185 -16.12 -10.98 4.17
CA ASN A 185 -16.72 -11.89 5.16
C ASN A 185 -17.06 -11.20 6.50
N SER A 186 -17.13 -9.86 6.54
CA SER A 186 -17.46 -9.13 7.77
C SER A 186 -18.92 -9.17 8.17
N GLY A 187 -19.80 -9.83 7.40
CA GLY A 187 -21.24 -9.84 7.65
C GLY A 187 -21.89 -8.45 7.53
N GLY A 188 -21.32 -7.56 6.71
CA GLY A 188 -21.81 -6.19 6.52
C GLY A 188 -21.30 -5.18 7.55
N VAL A 189 -20.46 -5.60 8.51
CA VAL A 189 -19.90 -4.73 9.55
C VAL A 189 -18.88 -3.73 8.96
N ILE A 190 -18.14 -4.15 7.94
CA ILE A 190 -17.14 -3.31 7.26
C ILE A 190 -17.62 -3.03 5.85
N ASP A 191 -17.88 -1.77 5.53
CA ASP A 191 -18.11 -1.31 4.17
C ASP A 191 -16.76 -1.09 3.49
N ASP A 192 -16.31 -2.07 2.70
CA ASP A 192 -15.00 -2.00 2.05
C ASP A 192 -14.91 -0.91 0.97
N SER A 193 -16.05 -0.41 0.49
CA SER A 193 -16.08 0.72 -0.45
C SER A 193 -15.84 2.07 0.23
N LYS A 194 -16.04 2.17 1.55
CA LYS A 194 -15.95 3.41 2.33
C LYS A 194 -14.93 3.34 3.46
N GLU A 195 -15.17 2.43 4.38
CA GLU A 195 -14.47 2.43 5.69
C GLU A 195 -13.22 1.57 5.69
N LYS A 196 -13.25 0.40 5.05
CA LYS A 196 -12.23 -0.65 5.14
C LYS A 196 -11.90 -1.00 6.60
N ILE A 197 -10.87 -1.79 6.86
CA ILE A 197 -10.47 -2.14 8.23
C ILE A 197 -9.74 -0.95 8.86
N ARG A 198 -10.31 -0.37 9.92
CA ARG A 198 -9.79 0.79 10.64
C ARG A 198 -8.96 0.42 11.87
N ARG A 199 -9.28 -0.71 12.51
CA ARG A 199 -8.59 -1.21 13.71
C ARG A 199 -8.72 -2.72 13.81
N LEU A 200 -7.88 -3.31 14.65
CA LEU A 200 -8.08 -4.67 15.15
C LEU A 200 -9.08 -4.65 16.31
N TRP A 201 -9.82 -5.72 16.49
CA TRP A 201 -10.71 -5.95 17.62
C TRP A 201 -9.89 -6.21 18.86
N TYR A 202 -10.46 -6.02 20.03
CA TYR A 202 -9.81 -6.47 21.25
C TYR A 202 -9.69 -7.99 21.28
N PRO A 203 -8.60 -8.55 21.85
CA PRO A 203 -8.45 -10.00 21.97
C PRO A 203 -9.60 -10.61 22.79
N PRO A 204 -10.10 -11.82 22.42
CA PRO A 204 -11.13 -12.50 23.21
C PRO A 204 -10.78 -12.71 24.68
N THR A 205 -9.49 -12.84 25.00
CA THR A 205 -8.98 -12.96 26.37
C THR A 205 -9.34 -11.75 27.25
N GLU A 206 -9.38 -10.53 26.68
CA GLU A 206 -9.81 -9.34 27.42
C GLU A 206 -11.26 -9.46 27.93
N TYR A 207 -12.13 -10.08 27.14
CA TYR A 207 -13.53 -10.29 27.53
C TYR A 207 -13.70 -11.32 28.63
N SER A 208 -12.82 -12.32 28.74
CA SER A 208 -12.86 -13.35 29.77
C SER A 208 -12.12 -12.96 31.04
N GLU A 209 -10.96 -12.32 30.91
CA GLU A 209 -10.03 -12.12 32.03
C GLU A 209 -10.04 -10.67 32.57
N ASN A 210 -10.48 -9.70 31.76
CA ASN A 210 -10.45 -8.28 32.06
C ASN A 210 -11.76 -7.55 31.74
N LYS A 211 -12.89 -8.23 31.98
CA LYS A 211 -14.21 -7.82 31.51
C LYS A 211 -14.62 -6.38 31.92
N ALA A 212 -14.30 -5.95 33.12
CA ALA A 212 -14.69 -4.62 33.57
C ALA A 212 -13.98 -3.51 32.76
N ASN A 213 -12.67 -3.63 32.59
CA ASN A 213 -11.88 -2.64 31.86
C ASN A 213 -12.14 -2.66 30.37
N ILE A 214 -12.40 -3.83 29.76
CA ILE A 214 -12.73 -3.90 28.33
C ILE A 214 -14.07 -3.22 28.02
N LEU A 215 -15.09 -3.34 28.87
CA LEU A 215 -16.36 -2.66 28.69
C LEU A 215 -16.21 -1.13 28.80
N GLU A 216 -15.38 -0.66 29.70
CA GLU A 216 -15.04 0.77 29.80
C GLU A 216 -14.29 1.25 28.56
N ALA A 217 -13.30 0.49 28.09
CA ALA A 217 -12.55 0.81 26.88
C ALA A 217 -13.45 0.87 25.63
N ILE A 218 -14.44 -0.01 25.51
CA ILE A 218 -15.43 0.02 24.42
C ILE A 218 -16.31 1.27 24.51
N ASN A 219 -16.72 1.68 25.71
CA ASN A 219 -17.47 2.93 25.89
C ASN A 219 -16.65 4.15 25.46
N MET A 220 -15.36 4.21 25.79
CA MET A 220 -14.46 5.28 25.37
C MET A 220 -14.17 5.25 23.84
N LEU A 221 -14.28 4.09 23.20
CA LEU A 221 -14.07 3.94 21.77
C LEU A 221 -15.11 4.73 20.93
N GLY A 222 -16.28 4.98 21.48
CA GLY A 222 -17.37 5.70 20.80
C GLY A 222 -18.07 4.88 19.70
N GLY A 223 -17.94 3.58 19.71
CA GLY A 223 -18.58 2.64 18.76
C GLY A 223 -18.37 1.20 19.20
N ALA A 224 -18.91 0.27 18.42
CA ALA A 224 -18.77 -1.16 18.70
C ALA A 224 -17.30 -1.62 18.58
N ASP A 225 -16.93 -2.66 19.32
CA ASP A 225 -15.64 -3.31 19.14
C ASP A 225 -15.64 -4.15 17.86
N ASN A 226 -15.34 -3.47 16.75
CA ASN A 226 -15.21 -4.09 15.44
C ASN A 226 -14.20 -3.36 14.55
N GLY A 227 -13.92 -3.93 13.39
CA GLY A 227 -12.92 -3.40 12.46
C GLY A 227 -13.31 -2.10 11.76
N ALA A 228 -14.57 -1.68 11.77
CA ALA A 228 -15.05 -0.46 11.12
C ALA A 228 -14.96 0.78 12.04
N THR A 229 -14.93 0.60 13.35
CA THR A 229 -14.93 1.71 14.32
C THR A 229 -13.61 2.49 14.23
N ARG A 230 -13.73 3.80 14.01
CA ARG A 230 -12.57 4.71 13.92
C ARG A 230 -11.96 4.98 15.28
N LEU A 231 -10.65 5.08 15.34
CA LEU A 231 -9.93 5.54 16.52
C LEU A 231 -9.99 7.07 16.59
N TRP A 232 -9.74 7.63 17.76
CA TRP A 232 -9.86 9.08 18.03
C TRP A 232 -9.04 9.98 17.08
N TRP A 233 -7.91 9.49 16.58
CA TRP A 233 -7.03 10.19 15.64
C TRP A 233 -7.44 10.05 14.17
N ASP A 234 -8.30 9.09 13.83
CA ASP A 234 -8.74 8.80 12.47
C ASP A 234 -9.87 9.76 12.04
N LYS A 235 -9.50 10.98 11.72
CA LYS A 235 -10.43 12.08 11.44
C LYS A 235 -10.57 12.44 9.96
N LYS A 236 -9.70 11.90 9.08
CA LYS A 236 -9.75 12.24 7.66
C LYS A 236 -11.05 11.73 7.03
N PRO A 237 -11.89 12.59 6.44
CA PRO A 237 -13.03 12.16 5.62
C PRO A 237 -12.53 11.35 4.42
N ARG A 238 -13.33 10.39 3.99
CA ARG A 238 -13.03 9.56 2.81
C ARG A 238 -14.25 9.41 1.93
#